data_8212cefbc3f44ebcf67eb8fdcda52d9b
#
_entry.id   8212cefbc3f44ebcf67eb8fdcda52d9b
#
_cell.length_a   1.000
_cell.length_b   1.000
_cell.length_c   1.000
_cell.angle_alpha   90.00
_cell.angle_beta   90.00
_cell.angle_gamma   90.00
#
_symmetry.space_group_name_H-M   'P 1'
#
loop_
_entity.id
_entity.type
_entity.pdbx_description
1 polymer ?
#
loop_
_entity_poly.entity_id
_entity_poly.type
_entity_poly.pdbx_seq_one_letter_code
_entity_poly.pdbx_strand_id
1 'polypeptide(L)'
;MELRKLKRGKSEKTDNKVAYIFLAPWVLGLLGITLIPLGASLVLSFTNYRLTRRTFSFIGFDNYVEMFHDPRLWQSIKVTLEYVVIATPFQLAVALLIAVLLNQGMKGLAFYRSVFYLPSLMGSSVAIALLWAQIFGAQGLIPTIFAKLGLIKSFDYSYIGDSRTALITIMILHIWTFGSPMIIFLAGLRQIPTMYYEAAAVDGAGKWTQFWRITMPLLSPIIFFNLVLQVIGAFQSFTQAYIISNGRGGPVDSTLFYSLYLYTIGLTNRFEMGYASAMAWLLVVIIVIFTGIAFATSKYWVFYED
;
A
#
# COMPACT_ATOMS: atom_id res chain seq x y z
N MET A 1 -11.27 -14.29 -55.73
CA MET A 1 -11.54 -13.53 -54.50
C MET A 1 -12.17 -14.37 -53.38
N GLU A 2 -12.83 -15.49 -53.68
CA GLU A 2 -13.48 -16.37 -52.65
C GLU A 2 -12.53 -17.28 -51.87
N LEU A 3 -11.46 -17.78 -52.45
CA LEU A 3 -10.48 -18.68 -51.77
C LEU A 3 -9.70 -17.97 -50.62
N ARG A 4 -9.66 -16.63 -50.63
CA ARG A 4 -8.99 -15.83 -49.59
C ARG A 4 -9.88 -15.67 -48.34
N LYS A 5 -11.20 -15.75 -48.48
CA LYS A 5 -12.19 -15.66 -47.36
C LYS A 5 -12.29 -16.96 -46.57
N LEU A 6 -12.15 -18.11 -47.22
CA LEU A 6 -12.22 -19.44 -46.58
C LEU A 6 -10.97 -19.79 -45.75
N LYS A 7 -9.80 -19.27 -46.10
CA LYS A 7 -8.59 -19.44 -45.32
C LYS A 7 -8.56 -18.57 -44.06
N ARG A 8 -9.18 -17.37 -44.08
CA ARG A 8 -9.25 -16.45 -42.93
C ARG A 8 -10.08 -17.02 -41.77
N GLY A 9 -11.25 -17.59 -42.04
CA GLY A 9 -12.14 -18.12 -41.01
C GLY A 9 -11.63 -19.40 -40.29
N LYS A 10 -10.77 -20.20 -40.95
CA LYS A 10 -10.14 -21.39 -40.33
C LYS A 10 -8.93 -21.00 -39.47
N SER A 11 -8.14 -20.02 -39.90
CA SER A 11 -7.01 -19.47 -39.14
C SER A 11 -7.47 -18.81 -37.83
N GLU A 12 -8.47 -17.92 -37.85
CA GLU A 12 -9.00 -17.27 -36.67
C GLU A 12 -9.54 -18.24 -35.60
N LYS A 13 -10.26 -19.32 -36.02
CA LYS A 13 -10.78 -20.32 -35.08
C LYS A 13 -9.68 -21.18 -34.43
N THR A 14 -8.60 -21.42 -35.16
CA THR A 14 -7.45 -22.19 -34.67
C THR A 14 -6.61 -21.34 -33.72
N ASP A 15 -6.40 -20.06 -34.06
CA ASP A 15 -5.68 -19.09 -33.22
C ASP A 15 -6.40 -18.84 -31.89
N ASN A 16 -7.74 -18.76 -31.91
CA ASN A 16 -8.52 -18.62 -30.68
C ASN A 16 -8.41 -19.85 -29.76
N LYS A 17 -8.41 -21.07 -30.28
CA LYS A 17 -8.23 -22.29 -29.46
C LYS A 17 -6.85 -22.34 -28.81
N VAL A 18 -5.83 -21.98 -29.57
CA VAL A 18 -4.44 -21.91 -29.05
C VAL A 18 -4.37 -20.83 -27.96
N ALA A 19 -4.97 -19.66 -28.17
CA ALA A 19 -5.02 -18.60 -27.17
C ALA A 19 -5.70 -19.06 -25.87
N TYR A 20 -6.84 -19.78 -25.94
CA TYR A 20 -7.49 -20.32 -24.73
C TYR A 20 -6.65 -21.35 -23.99
N ILE A 21 -5.88 -22.20 -24.71
CA ILE A 21 -4.97 -23.16 -24.08
C ILE A 21 -3.86 -22.44 -23.31
N PHE A 22 -3.28 -21.38 -23.88
CA PHE A 22 -2.26 -20.57 -23.20
C PHE A 22 -2.80 -19.77 -22.02
N LEU A 23 -4.06 -19.32 -22.08
CA LEU A 23 -4.73 -18.62 -20.98
C LEU A 23 -5.25 -19.56 -19.89
N ALA A 24 -5.47 -20.85 -20.21
CA ALA A 24 -6.10 -21.79 -19.28
C ALA A 24 -5.40 -21.88 -17.91
N PRO A 25 -4.06 -21.98 -17.78
CA PRO A 25 -3.40 -22.03 -16.47
C PRO A 25 -3.68 -20.79 -15.63
N TRP A 26 -3.68 -19.61 -16.25
CA TRP A 26 -3.99 -18.35 -15.57
C TRP A 26 -5.47 -18.28 -15.14
N VAL A 27 -6.39 -18.65 -16.03
CA VAL A 27 -7.83 -18.67 -15.74
C VAL A 27 -8.17 -19.66 -14.63
N LEU A 28 -7.58 -20.88 -14.67
CA LEU A 28 -7.77 -21.88 -13.61
C LEU A 28 -7.21 -21.41 -12.27
N GLY A 29 -6.06 -20.73 -12.26
CA GLY A 29 -5.51 -20.11 -11.08
C GLY A 29 -6.42 -19.00 -10.54
N LEU A 30 -6.90 -18.13 -11.41
CA LEU A 30 -7.84 -17.05 -11.05
C LEU A 30 -9.13 -17.61 -10.44
N LEU A 31 -9.74 -18.60 -11.07
CA LEU A 31 -10.97 -19.21 -10.59
C LEU A 31 -10.74 -19.99 -9.29
N GLY A 32 -9.75 -20.90 -9.26
CA GLY A 32 -9.55 -21.82 -8.14
C GLY A 32 -8.93 -21.15 -6.90
N ILE A 33 -7.96 -20.28 -7.09
CA ILE A 33 -7.16 -19.72 -5.99
C ILE A 33 -7.71 -18.34 -5.55
N THR A 34 -8.35 -17.59 -6.45
CA THR A 34 -8.81 -16.23 -6.13
C THR A 34 -10.34 -16.17 -5.98
N LEU A 35 -11.10 -16.50 -7.03
CA LEU A 35 -12.55 -16.26 -7.03
C LEU A 35 -13.31 -17.23 -6.12
N ILE A 36 -12.93 -18.51 -6.04
CA ILE A 36 -13.62 -19.46 -5.14
C ILE A 36 -13.40 -19.09 -3.67
N PRO A 37 -12.17 -18.85 -3.15
CA PRO A 37 -11.99 -18.40 -1.77
C PRO A 37 -12.64 -17.04 -1.49
N LEU A 38 -12.62 -16.10 -2.44
CA LEU A 38 -13.28 -14.81 -2.30
C LEU A 38 -14.80 -14.98 -2.14
N GLY A 39 -15.43 -15.79 -3.00
CA GLY A 39 -16.85 -16.11 -2.91
C GLY A 39 -17.20 -16.85 -1.61
N ALA A 40 -16.36 -17.82 -1.20
CA ALA A 40 -16.52 -18.51 0.07
C ALA A 40 -16.43 -17.55 1.26
N SER A 41 -15.48 -16.63 1.28
CA SER A 41 -15.36 -15.58 2.28
C SER A 41 -16.60 -14.68 2.33
N LEU A 42 -17.19 -14.35 1.17
CA LEU A 42 -18.44 -13.58 1.13
C LEU A 42 -19.59 -14.35 1.79
N VAL A 43 -19.75 -15.63 1.49
CA VAL A 43 -20.77 -16.48 2.12
C VAL A 43 -20.52 -16.59 3.61
N LEU A 44 -19.28 -16.82 4.04
CA LEU A 44 -18.91 -16.91 5.46
C LEU A 44 -19.22 -15.62 6.22
N SER A 45 -19.15 -14.46 5.58
CA SER A 45 -19.46 -13.17 6.23
C SER A 45 -20.90 -13.07 6.75
N PHE A 46 -21.82 -13.87 6.21
CA PHE A 46 -23.22 -13.97 6.66
C PHE A 46 -23.48 -15.13 7.62
N THR A 47 -22.43 -15.73 8.18
CA THR A 47 -22.53 -16.90 9.06
C THR A 47 -21.82 -16.66 10.38
N ASN A 48 -22.19 -17.45 11.40
CA ASN A 48 -21.48 -17.48 12.69
C ASN A 48 -20.32 -18.49 12.71
N TYR A 49 -19.67 -18.72 11.56
CA TYR A 49 -18.61 -19.72 11.44
C TYR A 49 -17.41 -19.38 12.34
N ARG A 50 -17.02 -20.40 13.14
CA ARG A 50 -15.82 -20.35 14.00
C ARG A 50 -14.92 -21.55 13.70
N LEU A 51 -13.61 -21.33 13.67
CA LEU A 51 -12.63 -22.40 13.44
C LEU A 51 -12.68 -23.50 14.52
N THR A 52 -13.16 -23.17 15.71
CA THR A 52 -13.27 -24.10 16.84
C THR A 52 -14.56 -24.96 16.82
N ARG A 53 -15.48 -24.66 15.90
CA ARG A 53 -16.78 -25.37 15.79
C ARG A 53 -16.95 -25.97 14.42
N ARG A 54 -17.44 -27.22 14.33
CA ARG A 54 -17.72 -27.89 13.05
C ARG A 54 -19.04 -27.45 12.40
N THR A 55 -19.95 -26.91 13.18
CA THR A 55 -21.28 -26.47 12.71
C THR A 55 -21.36 -24.97 12.71
N PHE A 56 -21.98 -24.41 11.68
CA PHE A 56 -22.29 -22.99 11.58
C PHE A 56 -23.71 -22.80 11.06
N SER A 57 -24.28 -21.66 11.34
CA SER A 57 -25.59 -21.25 10.85
C SER A 57 -25.51 -19.95 10.10
N PHE A 58 -26.44 -19.76 9.18
CA PHE A 58 -26.62 -18.49 8.50
C PHE A 58 -27.28 -17.50 9.46
N ILE A 59 -26.67 -16.34 9.67
CA ILE A 59 -27.13 -15.28 10.60
C ILE A 59 -27.43 -13.95 9.87
N GLY A 60 -27.44 -13.96 8.52
CA GLY A 60 -27.71 -12.75 7.74
C GLY A 60 -26.69 -11.66 8.02
N PHE A 61 -27.15 -10.46 8.34
CA PHE A 61 -26.32 -9.27 8.54
C PHE A 61 -25.84 -9.05 9.99
N ASP A 62 -26.02 -9.99 10.90
CA ASP A 62 -25.69 -9.81 12.32
C ASP A 62 -24.21 -9.45 12.53
N ASN A 63 -23.28 -10.05 11.78
CA ASN A 63 -21.86 -9.69 11.84
C ASN A 63 -21.64 -8.20 11.48
N TYR A 64 -22.36 -7.69 10.50
CA TYR A 64 -22.26 -6.29 10.07
C TYR A 64 -22.88 -5.34 11.10
N VAL A 65 -23.96 -5.75 11.76
CA VAL A 65 -24.58 -4.99 12.87
C VAL A 65 -23.64 -4.95 14.07
N GLU A 66 -23.02 -6.09 14.44
CA GLU A 66 -22.03 -6.18 15.53
C GLU A 66 -20.85 -5.20 15.29
N MET A 67 -20.40 -5.03 14.05
CA MET A 67 -19.31 -4.09 13.71
C MET A 67 -19.58 -2.65 14.16
N PHE A 68 -20.83 -2.19 14.07
CA PHE A 68 -21.18 -0.82 14.48
C PHE A 68 -21.05 -0.61 15.99
N HIS A 69 -21.11 -1.70 16.76
CA HIS A 69 -21.03 -1.70 18.21
C HIS A 69 -19.66 -2.12 18.74
N ASP A 70 -18.69 -2.41 17.87
CA ASP A 70 -17.34 -2.81 18.25
C ASP A 70 -16.38 -1.60 18.34
N PRO A 71 -16.06 -1.12 19.55
CA PRO A 71 -15.18 0.04 19.73
C PRO A 71 -13.76 -0.18 19.18
N ARG A 72 -13.26 -1.44 19.26
CA ARG A 72 -11.91 -1.76 18.76
C ARG A 72 -11.85 -1.77 17.25
N LEU A 73 -12.94 -2.12 16.57
CA LEU A 73 -13.04 -1.99 15.12
C LEU A 73 -12.90 -0.52 14.71
N TRP A 74 -13.64 0.37 15.35
CA TRP A 74 -13.56 1.81 15.06
C TRP A 74 -12.17 2.39 15.37
N GLN A 75 -11.54 1.95 16.47
CA GLN A 75 -10.16 2.34 16.76
C GLN A 75 -9.20 1.83 15.68
N SER A 76 -9.36 0.61 15.19
CA SER A 76 -8.52 0.05 14.13
C SER A 76 -8.70 0.78 12.78
N ILE A 77 -9.93 1.18 12.45
CA ILE A 77 -10.22 2.02 11.29
C ILE A 77 -9.50 3.37 11.44
N LYS A 78 -9.65 4.04 12.58
CA LYS A 78 -9.02 5.32 12.85
C LYS A 78 -7.51 5.28 12.70
N VAL A 79 -6.84 4.32 13.36
CA VAL A 79 -5.39 4.14 13.31
C VAL A 79 -4.92 3.88 11.88
N THR A 80 -5.65 3.02 11.13
CA THR A 80 -5.31 2.72 9.74
C THR A 80 -5.50 3.94 8.84
N LEU A 81 -6.56 4.71 9.03
CA LEU A 81 -6.80 5.94 8.28
C LEU A 81 -5.72 7.00 8.56
N GLU A 82 -5.36 7.23 9.83
CA GLU A 82 -4.27 8.13 10.20
C GLU A 82 -2.97 7.71 9.52
N TYR A 83 -2.65 6.42 9.52
CA TYR A 83 -1.48 5.88 8.85
C TYR A 83 -1.53 6.10 7.33
N VAL A 84 -2.62 5.75 6.66
CA VAL A 84 -2.77 5.89 5.20
C VAL A 84 -2.67 7.35 4.77
N VAL A 85 -3.41 8.24 5.44
CA VAL A 85 -3.51 9.66 5.07
C VAL A 85 -2.20 10.41 5.33
N ILE A 86 -1.43 10.02 6.33
CA ILE A 86 -0.17 10.70 6.66
C ILE A 86 1.00 10.02 5.97
N ALA A 87 1.21 8.71 6.18
CA ALA A 87 2.43 8.05 5.73
C ALA A 87 2.53 7.95 4.20
N THR A 88 1.41 7.71 3.49
CA THR A 88 1.43 7.55 2.03
C THR A 88 1.82 8.83 1.28
N PRO A 89 1.24 10.02 1.54
CA PRO A 89 1.68 11.25 0.90
C PRO A 89 3.15 11.60 1.20
N PHE A 90 3.59 11.41 2.46
CA PHE A 90 4.99 11.65 2.80
C PHE A 90 5.95 10.70 2.09
N GLN A 91 5.61 9.40 1.98
CA GLN A 91 6.39 8.43 1.21
C GLN A 91 6.50 8.85 -0.26
N LEU A 92 5.39 9.25 -0.89
CA LEU A 92 5.38 9.70 -2.28
C LEU A 92 6.16 10.99 -2.47
N ALA A 93 6.06 11.94 -1.53
CA ALA A 93 6.84 13.18 -1.58
C ALA A 93 8.35 12.90 -1.50
N VAL A 94 8.80 12.02 -0.59
CA VAL A 94 10.20 11.60 -0.49
C VAL A 94 10.63 10.85 -1.76
N ALA A 95 9.80 9.94 -2.27
CA ALA A 95 10.07 9.20 -3.49
C ALA A 95 10.26 10.12 -4.70
N LEU A 96 9.38 11.11 -4.87
CA LEU A 96 9.46 12.10 -5.94
C LEU A 96 10.68 12.99 -5.79
N LEU A 97 10.98 13.48 -4.58
CA LEU A 97 12.16 14.29 -4.31
C LEU A 97 13.44 13.55 -4.73
N ILE A 98 13.60 12.30 -4.29
CA ILE A 98 14.77 11.49 -4.64
C ILE A 98 14.81 11.19 -6.15
N ALA A 99 13.65 10.90 -6.78
CA ALA A 99 13.58 10.70 -8.23
C ALA A 99 14.04 11.93 -9.01
N VAL A 100 13.61 13.13 -8.61
CA VAL A 100 14.04 14.40 -9.23
C VAL A 100 15.54 14.63 -9.05
N LEU A 101 16.10 14.36 -7.86
CA LEU A 101 17.53 14.46 -7.62
C LEU A 101 18.32 13.48 -8.52
N LEU A 102 17.87 12.25 -8.63
CA LEU A 102 18.51 11.22 -9.46
C LEU A 102 18.37 11.49 -10.98
N ASN A 103 17.38 12.28 -11.39
CA ASN A 103 17.16 12.63 -12.80
C ASN A 103 18.15 13.70 -13.32
N GLN A 104 18.95 14.33 -12.46
CA GLN A 104 19.90 15.39 -12.83
C GLN A 104 21.19 14.89 -13.51
N GLY A 105 21.23 13.64 -13.97
CA GLY A 105 22.38 13.12 -14.73
C GLY A 105 23.59 12.71 -13.88
N MET A 106 23.37 12.25 -12.66
CA MET A 106 24.44 11.84 -11.74
C MET A 106 25.27 10.68 -12.26
N LYS A 107 26.61 10.78 -12.13
CA LYS A 107 27.52 9.64 -12.37
C LYS A 107 27.22 8.51 -11.37
N GLY A 108 27.20 7.25 -11.83
CA GLY A 108 26.92 6.09 -10.96
C GLY A 108 25.43 5.92 -10.63
N LEU A 109 24.53 6.44 -11.43
CA LEU A 109 23.07 6.38 -11.21
C LEU A 109 22.55 4.97 -10.93
N ALA A 110 23.10 3.93 -11.58
CA ALA A 110 22.70 2.53 -11.36
C ALA A 110 22.93 2.11 -9.90
N PHE A 111 24.06 2.49 -9.32
CA PHE A 111 24.39 2.23 -7.93
C PHE A 111 23.40 2.92 -6.97
N TYR A 112 23.17 4.23 -7.15
CA TYR A 112 22.22 4.97 -6.31
C TYR A 112 20.80 4.41 -6.40
N ARG A 113 20.34 4.03 -7.60
CA ARG A 113 19.04 3.36 -7.78
C ARG A 113 18.95 2.07 -6.97
N SER A 114 19.96 1.24 -7.01
CA SER A 114 20.00 -0.02 -6.28
C SER A 114 19.98 0.22 -4.77
N VAL A 115 20.78 1.16 -4.28
CA VAL A 115 20.84 1.49 -2.83
C VAL A 115 19.51 2.06 -2.33
N PHE A 116 18.90 3.00 -3.05
CA PHE A 116 17.62 3.60 -2.65
C PHE A 116 16.40 2.67 -2.86
N TYR A 117 16.54 1.65 -3.72
CA TYR A 117 15.50 0.65 -3.91
C TYR A 117 15.53 -0.46 -2.85
N LEU A 118 16.70 -0.75 -2.27
CA LEU A 118 16.90 -1.81 -1.28
C LEU A 118 15.90 -1.76 -0.11
N PRO A 119 15.59 -0.60 0.50
CA PRO A 119 14.59 -0.48 1.53
C PRO A 119 13.21 -1.03 1.13
N SER A 120 12.78 -0.79 -0.11
CA SER A 120 11.48 -1.26 -0.59
C SER A 120 11.42 -2.78 -0.77
N LEU A 121 12.54 -3.43 -1.10
CA LEU A 121 12.61 -4.88 -1.20
C LEU A 121 12.55 -5.56 0.17
N MET A 122 13.05 -4.90 1.19
CA MET A 122 13.21 -5.47 2.53
C MET A 122 12.12 -5.00 3.51
N GLY A 123 11.48 -3.87 3.25
CA GLY A 123 10.63 -3.15 4.22
C GLY A 123 9.41 -3.92 4.72
N SER A 124 8.90 -4.88 3.94
CA SER A 124 7.81 -5.78 4.36
C SER A 124 8.30 -7.02 5.10
N SER A 125 9.61 -7.21 5.27
CA SER A 125 10.15 -8.39 5.94
C SER A 125 10.02 -8.30 7.47
N VAL A 126 9.80 -9.47 8.09
CA VAL A 126 9.79 -9.63 9.55
C VAL A 126 11.13 -9.18 10.17
N ALA A 127 12.25 -9.48 9.49
CA ALA A 127 13.58 -9.12 9.97
C ALA A 127 13.76 -7.60 10.12
N ILE A 128 13.30 -6.83 9.15
CA ILE A 128 13.35 -5.35 9.22
C ILE A 128 12.41 -4.82 10.31
N ALA A 129 11.22 -5.39 10.46
CA ALA A 129 10.30 -4.99 11.53
C ALA A 129 10.89 -5.26 12.92
N LEU A 130 11.58 -6.40 13.12
CA LEU A 130 12.30 -6.70 14.37
C LEU A 130 13.47 -5.74 14.60
N LEU A 131 14.28 -5.48 13.58
CA LEU A 131 15.38 -4.50 13.66
C LEU A 131 14.83 -3.11 14.03
N TRP A 132 13.71 -2.72 13.43
CA TRP A 132 13.05 -1.45 13.72
C TRP A 132 12.55 -1.37 15.17
N ALA A 133 11.98 -2.47 15.66
CA ALA A 133 11.57 -2.57 17.05
C ALA A 133 12.75 -2.43 18.03
N GLN A 134 13.93 -2.95 17.67
CA GLN A 134 15.14 -2.76 18.46
C GLN A 134 15.68 -1.32 18.37
N ILE A 135 15.69 -0.71 17.18
CA ILE A 135 16.21 0.65 16.98
C ILE A 135 15.39 1.69 17.78
N PHE A 136 14.06 1.55 17.81
CA PHE A 136 13.12 2.48 18.46
C PHE A 136 12.64 2.01 19.85
N GLY A 137 13.03 0.81 20.27
CA GLY A 137 12.71 0.25 21.59
C GLY A 137 13.49 0.92 22.71
N ALA A 138 13.16 0.55 23.96
CA ALA A 138 13.94 0.97 25.13
C ALA A 138 15.42 0.55 24.97
N GLN A 139 16.33 1.45 25.29
CA GLN A 139 17.78 1.25 25.11
C GLN A 139 18.23 1.04 23.65
N GLY A 140 17.35 1.31 22.68
CA GLY A 140 17.65 1.25 21.26
C GLY A 140 18.58 2.38 20.80
N LEU A 141 18.96 2.31 19.51
CA LEU A 141 19.89 3.29 18.92
C LEU A 141 19.32 4.72 18.97
N ILE A 142 18.07 4.92 18.61
CA ILE A 142 17.45 6.26 18.55
C ILE A 142 17.29 6.89 19.94
N PRO A 143 16.69 6.22 20.96
CA PRO A 143 16.66 6.78 22.31
C PRO A 143 18.06 7.11 22.85
N THR A 144 19.04 6.24 22.61
CA THR A 144 20.42 6.45 23.07
C THR A 144 21.05 7.69 22.44
N ILE A 145 20.87 7.91 21.12
CA ILE A 145 21.37 9.10 20.44
C ILE A 145 20.68 10.35 20.99
N PHE A 146 19.35 10.33 21.12
CA PHE A 146 18.57 11.49 21.57
C PHE A 146 18.87 11.84 23.03
N ALA A 147 19.11 10.86 23.89
CA ALA A 147 19.53 11.09 25.26
C ALA A 147 20.95 11.71 25.32
N LYS A 148 21.91 11.23 24.51
CA LYS A 148 23.25 11.83 24.40
C LYS A 148 23.23 13.26 23.86
N LEU A 149 22.28 13.59 22.99
CA LEU A 149 22.07 14.94 22.46
C LEU A 149 21.27 15.84 23.43
N GLY A 150 20.85 15.32 24.60
CA GLY A 150 20.04 16.06 25.57
C GLY A 150 18.60 16.33 25.13
N LEU A 151 18.11 15.67 24.08
CA LEU A 151 16.76 15.85 23.55
C LEU A 151 15.70 15.10 24.37
N ILE A 152 16.11 14.03 25.08
CA ILE A 152 15.27 13.28 26.02
C ILE A 152 16.02 13.08 27.34
N LYS A 153 15.25 12.97 28.45
CA LYS A 153 15.83 12.87 29.80
C LYS A 153 16.23 11.46 30.21
N SER A 154 15.76 10.42 29.51
CA SER A 154 15.99 9.01 29.87
C SER A 154 16.49 8.20 28.68
N PHE A 155 17.49 7.35 28.93
CA PHE A 155 17.98 6.37 27.97
C PHE A 155 17.01 5.18 27.76
N ASP A 156 16.07 4.99 28.70
CA ASP A 156 15.09 3.88 28.67
C ASP A 156 13.77 4.26 27.99
N TYR A 157 13.69 5.39 27.30
CA TYR A 157 12.49 5.79 26.58
C TYR A 157 12.24 4.89 25.36
N SER A 158 11.07 4.28 25.31
CA SER A 158 10.66 3.42 24.20
C SER A 158 9.66 4.13 23.29
N TYR A 159 10.08 4.49 22.09
CA TYR A 159 9.19 5.11 21.11
C TYR A 159 8.09 4.16 20.62
N ILE A 160 8.33 2.85 20.63
CA ILE A 160 7.32 1.84 20.30
C ILE A 160 6.43 1.48 21.51
N GLY A 161 6.88 1.80 22.72
CA GLY A 161 6.15 1.56 23.96
C GLY A 161 5.26 2.72 24.41
N ASP A 162 5.36 3.88 23.75
CA ASP A 162 4.53 5.06 24.03
C ASP A 162 3.44 5.18 22.96
N SER A 163 2.18 5.31 23.40
CA SER A 163 1.00 5.41 22.53
C SER A 163 1.02 6.62 21.58
N ARG A 164 1.77 7.66 21.91
CA ARG A 164 1.89 8.89 21.11
C ARG A 164 2.89 8.73 19.95
N THR A 165 3.89 7.87 20.11
CA THR A 165 4.98 7.75 19.16
C THR A 165 5.02 6.41 18.42
N ALA A 166 4.36 5.37 18.94
CA ALA A 166 4.39 4.04 18.36
C ALA A 166 3.92 4.03 16.89
N LEU A 167 2.81 4.69 16.56
CA LEU A 167 2.31 4.79 15.19
C LEU A 167 3.29 5.55 14.29
N ILE A 168 3.91 6.62 14.81
CA ILE A 168 4.89 7.44 14.07
C ILE A 168 6.10 6.58 13.67
N THR A 169 6.57 5.67 14.53
CA THR A 169 7.70 4.79 14.18
C THR A 169 7.36 3.87 13.00
N ILE A 170 6.12 3.38 12.91
CA ILE A 170 5.65 2.57 11.79
C ILE A 170 5.51 3.43 10.53
N MET A 171 5.03 4.67 10.65
CA MET A 171 4.96 5.61 9.53
C MET A 171 6.35 5.93 8.97
N ILE A 172 7.36 6.13 9.82
CA ILE A 172 8.76 6.36 9.40
C ILE A 172 9.29 5.14 8.63
N LEU A 173 9.00 3.92 9.09
CA LEU A 173 9.37 2.70 8.38
C LEU A 173 8.71 2.65 6.99
N HIS A 174 7.43 3.00 6.89
CA HIS A 174 6.74 3.06 5.60
C HIS A 174 7.36 4.11 4.66
N ILE A 175 7.64 5.31 5.17
CA ILE A 175 8.28 6.37 4.39
C ILE A 175 9.67 5.92 3.92
N TRP A 176 10.43 5.19 4.74
CA TRP A 176 11.74 4.65 4.37
C TRP A 176 11.67 3.68 3.17
N THR A 177 10.52 3.03 2.93
CA THR A 177 10.31 2.14 1.77
C THR A 177 9.92 2.90 0.48
N PHE A 178 10.41 4.11 0.29
CA PHE A 178 10.10 4.97 -0.86
C PHE A 178 10.66 4.49 -2.20
N GLY A 179 11.51 3.47 -2.24
CA GLY A 179 12.27 3.07 -3.42
C GLY A 179 11.43 2.62 -4.61
N SER A 180 10.33 1.85 -4.38
CA SER A 180 9.45 1.40 -5.45
C SER A 180 8.74 2.57 -6.17
N PRO A 181 8.04 3.48 -5.49
CA PRO A 181 7.46 4.64 -6.14
C PRO A 181 8.53 5.59 -6.73
N MET A 182 9.71 5.69 -6.12
CA MET A 182 10.83 6.48 -6.65
C MET A 182 11.27 6.00 -8.04
N ILE A 183 11.39 4.68 -8.26
CA ILE A 183 11.78 4.14 -9.57
C ILE A 183 10.71 4.45 -10.62
N ILE A 184 9.43 4.34 -10.27
CA ILE A 184 8.31 4.66 -11.17
C ILE A 184 8.32 6.15 -11.52
N PHE A 185 8.52 7.05 -10.53
CA PHE A 185 8.68 8.48 -10.78
C PHE A 185 9.89 8.80 -11.66
N LEU A 186 11.02 8.16 -11.40
CA LEU A 186 12.23 8.37 -12.20
C LEU A 186 12.06 7.92 -13.66
N ALA A 187 11.32 6.83 -13.88
CA ALA A 187 10.96 6.39 -15.23
C ALA A 187 10.06 7.39 -15.93
N GLY A 188 9.06 7.93 -15.24
CA GLY A 188 8.17 8.96 -15.76
C GLY A 188 8.88 10.28 -16.07
N LEU A 189 9.73 10.75 -15.15
CA LEU A 189 10.52 11.96 -15.38
C LEU A 189 11.38 11.89 -16.64
N ARG A 190 11.86 10.71 -17.01
CA ARG A 190 12.67 10.49 -18.22
C ARG A 190 11.87 10.40 -19.51
N GLN A 191 10.55 10.24 -19.42
CA GLN A 191 9.68 10.23 -20.58
C GLN A 191 9.28 11.65 -21.01
N ILE A 192 9.46 12.65 -20.15
CA ILE A 192 9.15 14.05 -20.47
C ILE A 192 10.16 14.56 -21.51
N PRO A 193 9.71 15.00 -22.70
CA PRO A 193 10.60 15.50 -23.75
C PRO A 193 11.38 16.74 -23.31
N THR A 194 12.70 16.77 -23.59
CA THR A 194 13.58 17.89 -23.22
C THR A 194 13.19 19.20 -23.89
N MET A 195 12.55 19.13 -25.04
CA MET A 195 12.08 20.30 -25.79
C MET A 195 11.18 21.23 -24.98
N TYR A 196 10.37 20.71 -24.05
CA TYR A 196 9.53 21.55 -23.18
C TYR A 196 10.36 22.39 -22.22
N TYR A 197 11.45 21.83 -21.71
CA TYR A 197 12.37 22.55 -20.81
C TYR A 197 13.23 23.57 -21.58
N GLU A 198 13.66 23.24 -22.81
CA GLU A 198 14.43 24.10 -23.68
C GLU A 198 13.59 25.31 -24.09
N ALA A 199 12.36 25.13 -24.54
CA ALA A 199 11.45 26.21 -24.88
C ALA A 199 11.19 27.14 -23.68
N ALA A 200 10.89 26.57 -22.52
CA ALA A 200 10.67 27.33 -21.30
C ALA A 200 11.92 28.09 -20.84
N ALA A 201 13.12 27.57 -21.09
CA ALA A 201 14.37 28.26 -20.78
C ALA A 201 14.60 29.47 -21.69
N VAL A 202 14.22 29.37 -22.97
CA VAL A 202 14.26 30.52 -23.92
C VAL A 202 13.30 31.62 -23.45
N ASP A 203 12.13 31.25 -22.91
CA ASP A 203 11.14 32.16 -22.30
C ASP A 203 11.57 32.71 -20.92
N GLY A 204 12.77 32.35 -20.43
CA GLY A 204 13.33 32.83 -19.17
C GLY A 204 12.79 32.11 -17.92
N ALA A 205 12.11 30.96 -18.08
CA ALA A 205 11.59 30.21 -16.94
C ALA A 205 12.71 29.51 -16.12
N GLY A 206 12.85 29.87 -14.85
CA GLY A 206 13.78 29.21 -13.93
C GLY A 206 13.35 27.76 -13.59
N LYS A 207 14.30 26.97 -13.05
CA LYS A 207 14.09 25.54 -12.72
C LYS A 207 12.88 25.27 -11.82
N TRP A 208 12.59 26.15 -10.87
CA TRP A 208 11.43 26.04 -10.00
C TRP A 208 10.10 26.19 -10.77
N THR A 209 10.05 27.16 -11.70
CA THR A 209 8.89 27.36 -12.58
C THR A 209 8.69 26.18 -13.51
N GLN A 210 9.78 25.66 -14.10
CA GLN A 210 9.76 24.45 -14.94
C GLN A 210 9.26 23.24 -14.17
N PHE A 211 9.69 23.07 -12.91
CA PHE A 211 9.22 21.96 -12.06
C PHE A 211 7.70 22.00 -11.85
N TRP A 212 7.15 23.15 -11.43
CA TRP A 212 5.72 23.24 -11.11
C TRP A 212 4.81 23.35 -12.34
N ARG A 213 5.28 23.95 -13.45
CA ARG A 213 4.45 24.19 -14.64
C ARG A 213 4.63 23.18 -15.76
N ILE A 214 5.72 22.42 -15.76
CA ILE A 214 6.00 21.40 -16.78
C ILE A 214 6.07 20.02 -16.12
N THR A 215 7.00 19.82 -15.18
CA THR A 215 7.27 18.50 -14.61
C THR A 215 6.06 17.95 -13.85
N MET A 216 5.49 18.73 -12.93
CA MET A 216 4.38 18.25 -12.08
C MET A 216 3.11 17.92 -12.87
N PRO A 217 2.63 18.76 -13.83
CA PRO A 217 1.49 18.43 -14.66
C PRO A 217 1.72 17.17 -15.51
N LEU A 218 2.84 17.09 -16.22
CA LEU A 218 3.15 15.93 -17.08
C LEU A 218 3.41 14.64 -16.29
N LEU A 219 3.84 14.74 -15.05
CA LEU A 219 4.05 13.60 -14.17
C LEU A 219 2.77 13.19 -13.40
N SER A 220 1.73 14.03 -13.44
CA SER A 220 0.52 13.82 -12.63
C SER A 220 -0.18 12.46 -12.86
N PRO A 221 -0.24 11.84 -14.06
CA PRO A 221 -0.77 10.50 -14.24
C PRO A 221 0.03 9.43 -13.47
N ILE A 222 1.34 9.60 -13.41
CA ILE A 222 2.24 8.67 -12.69
C ILE A 222 2.13 8.90 -11.18
N ILE A 223 1.95 10.15 -10.74
CA ILE A 223 1.67 10.47 -9.32
C ILE A 223 0.36 9.82 -8.91
N PHE A 224 -0.69 9.95 -9.72
CA PHE A 224 -1.99 9.34 -9.47
C PHE A 224 -1.90 7.81 -9.39
N PHE A 225 -1.22 7.17 -10.35
CA PHE A 225 -1.01 5.72 -10.35
C PHE A 225 -0.31 5.25 -9.08
N ASN A 226 0.81 5.89 -8.70
CA ASN A 226 1.52 5.58 -7.47
C ASN A 226 0.64 5.81 -6.23
N LEU A 227 -0.12 6.90 -6.17
CA LEU A 227 -1.02 7.21 -5.06
C LEU A 227 -2.02 6.08 -4.84
N VAL A 228 -2.70 5.64 -5.90
CA VAL A 228 -3.67 4.53 -5.81
C VAL A 228 -3.02 3.25 -5.30
N LEU A 229 -1.87 2.86 -5.86
CA LEU A 229 -1.16 1.65 -5.44
C LEU A 229 -0.70 1.72 -3.97
N GLN A 230 -0.12 2.85 -3.55
CA GLN A 230 0.37 2.99 -2.18
C GLN A 230 -0.78 3.08 -1.17
N VAL A 231 -1.89 3.74 -1.49
CA VAL A 231 -3.09 3.77 -0.65
C VAL A 231 -3.65 2.36 -0.43
N ILE A 232 -3.81 1.56 -1.51
CA ILE A 232 -4.28 0.18 -1.40
C ILE A 232 -3.32 -0.65 -0.52
N GLY A 233 -2.01 -0.55 -0.76
CA GLY A 233 -1.00 -1.26 0.02
C GLY A 233 -0.96 -0.84 1.50
N ALA A 234 -1.13 0.44 1.79
CA ALA A 234 -1.13 0.96 3.14
C ALA A 234 -2.35 0.48 3.96
N PHE A 235 -3.55 0.41 3.36
CA PHE A 235 -4.72 -0.19 4.01
C PHE A 235 -4.54 -1.67 4.37
N GLN A 236 -3.72 -2.39 3.61
CA GLN A 236 -3.42 -3.81 3.81
C GLN A 236 -2.20 -4.05 4.70
N SER A 237 -1.59 -3.00 5.25
CA SER A 237 -0.41 -3.11 6.11
C SER A 237 -0.69 -3.97 7.33
N PHE A 238 0.17 -4.97 7.59
CA PHE A 238 0.00 -5.96 8.64
C PHE A 238 1.31 -6.26 9.38
N THR A 239 2.34 -6.70 8.66
CA THR A 239 3.55 -7.31 9.23
C THR A 239 4.25 -6.38 10.23
N GLN A 240 4.42 -5.11 9.89
CA GLN A 240 5.09 -4.12 10.72
C GLN A 240 4.32 -3.88 12.02
N ALA A 241 3.00 -3.68 11.93
CA ALA A 241 2.14 -3.50 13.08
C ALA A 241 2.13 -4.75 13.98
N TYR A 242 2.03 -5.94 13.38
CA TYR A 242 2.05 -7.21 14.10
C TYR A 242 3.34 -7.41 14.88
N ILE A 243 4.50 -7.24 14.24
CA ILE A 243 5.81 -7.47 14.87
C ILE A 243 6.11 -6.41 15.92
N ILE A 244 5.93 -5.13 15.61
CA ILE A 244 6.26 -4.03 16.53
C ILE A 244 5.36 -4.04 17.77
N SER A 245 4.08 -4.41 17.62
CA SER A 245 3.13 -4.51 18.74
C SER A 245 3.05 -5.88 19.39
N ASN A 246 3.88 -6.86 18.98
CA ASN A 246 3.78 -8.26 19.39
C ASN A 246 2.37 -8.85 19.18
N GLY A 247 1.73 -8.51 18.09
CA GLY A 247 0.41 -8.97 17.69
C GLY A 247 -0.76 -8.37 18.51
N ARG A 248 -0.51 -7.41 19.41
CA ARG A 248 -1.51 -6.87 20.33
C ARG A 248 -2.10 -5.53 19.92
N GLY A 249 -1.49 -4.83 18.95
CA GLY A 249 -1.92 -3.48 18.53
C GLY A 249 -1.58 -2.38 19.54
N GLY A 250 -0.76 -2.70 20.59
CA GLY A 250 -0.42 -1.79 21.67
C GLY A 250 0.70 -0.82 21.36
N PRO A 251 0.98 0.12 22.26
CA PRO A 251 0.28 0.37 23.52
C PRO A 251 -1.09 1.03 23.32
N VAL A 252 -2.06 0.65 24.14
CA VAL A 252 -3.44 1.21 24.17
C VAL A 252 -4.10 1.26 22.76
N ASP A 253 -4.00 0.15 22.01
CA ASP A 253 -4.49 0.02 20.62
C ASP A 253 -3.99 1.12 19.65
N SER A 254 -2.89 1.85 19.97
CA SER A 254 -2.35 2.93 19.13
C SER A 254 -1.73 2.45 17.81
N THR A 255 -1.42 1.16 17.70
CA THR A 255 -0.92 0.51 16.49
C THR A 255 -1.83 -0.64 16.05
N LEU A 256 -3.09 -0.62 16.48
CA LEU A 256 -4.09 -1.62 16.10
C LEU A 256 -4.57 -1.36 14.67
N PHE A 257 -3.80 -1.80 13.69
CA PHE A 257 -4.21 -1.72 12.30
C PHE A 257 -5.40 -2.62 12.01
N TYR A 258 -6.22 -2.24 11.04
CA TYR A 258 -7.39 -2.99 10.63
C TYR A 258 -7.09 -4.45 10.29
N SER A 259 -6.06 -4.67 9.46
CA SER A 259 -5.61 -6.02 9.08
C SER A 259 -5.12 -6.83 10.28
N LEU A 260 -4.49 -6.18 11.27
CA LEU A 260 -4.07 -6.81 12.51
C LEU A 260 -5.27 -7.20 13.36
N TYR A 261 -6.26 -6.32 13.50
CA TYR A 261 -7.47 -6.63 14.26
C TYR A 261 -8.27 -7.77 13.63
N LEU A 262 -8.45 -7.74 12.30
CA LEU A 262 -9.06 -8.83 11.53
C LEU A 262 -8.36 -10.16 11.78
N TYR A 263 -7.03 -10.19 11.73
CA TYR A 263 -6.24 -11.38 12.01
C TYR A 263 -6.45 -11.90 13.44
N THR A 264 -6.48 -11.01 14.42
CA THR A 264 -6.65 -11.40 15.82
C THR A 264 -8.04 -11.99 16.09
N ILE A 265 -9.07 -11.46 15.46
CA ILE A 265 -10.44 -11.98 15.57
C ILE A 265 -10.58 -13.34 14.88
N GLY A 266 -10.08 -13.44 13.63
CA GLY A 266 -10.27 -14.64 12.81
C GLY A 266 -9.41 -15.83 13.24
N LEU A 267 -8.15 -15.60 13.62
CA LEU A 267 -7.14 -16.66 13.66
C LEU A 267 -6.47 -16.85 15.04
N THR A 268 -6.56 -15.91 15.97
CA THR A 268 -5.82 -16.02 17.23
C THR A 268 -6.67 -15.94 18.50
N ASN A 269 -7.53 -14.94 18.65
CA ASN A 269 -8.22 -14.69 19.91
C ASN A 269 -9.63 -15.29 19.97
N ARG A 270 -10.47 -14.98 18.97
CA ARG A 270 -11.90 -15.34 18.98
C ARG A 270 -12.21 -16.51 18.04
N PHE A 271 -11.35 -16.75 17.04
CA PHE A 271 -11.52 -17.75 15.99
C PHE A 271 -12.86 -17.60 15.22
N GLU A 272 -13.36 -16.37 15.12
CA GLU A 272 -14.64 -16.01 14.51
C GLU A 272 -14.42 -15.65 13.03
N MET A 273 -14.31 -16.67 12.18
CA MET A 273 -14.06 -16.50 10.76
C MET A 273 -15.23 -15.81 10.03
N GLY A 274 -16.48 -16.01 10.50
CA GLY A 274 -17.63 -15.30 9.94
C GLY A 274 -17.49 -13.78 10.10
N TYR A 275 -17.24 -13.33 11.33
CA TYR A 275 -17.03 -11.91 11.63
C TYR A 275 -15.76 -11.35 10.93
N ALA A 276 -14.64 -12.10 10.95
CA ALA A 276 -13.41 -11.69 10.26
C ALA A 276 -13.62 -11.57 8.73
N SER A 277 -14.42 -12.47 8.13
CA SER A 277 -14.79 -12.38 6.71
C SER A 277 -15.63 -11.13 6.42
N ALA A 278 -16.58 -10.80 7.30
CA ALA A 278 -17.36 -9.57 7.19
C ALA A 278 -16.46 -8.31 7.32
N MET A 279 -15.49 -8.32 8.25
CA MET A 279 -14.46 -7.29 8.35
C MET A 279 -13.65 -7.17 7.05
N ALA A 280 -13.23 -8.29 6.44
CA ALA A 280 -12.47 -8.25 5.17
C ALA A 280 -13.28 -7.56 4.07
N TRP A 281 -14.57 -7.84 3.95
CA TRP A 281 -15.46 -7.18 2.99
C TRP A 281 -15.68 -5.70 3.30
N LEU A 282 -15.76 -5.32 4.57
CA LEU A 282 -15.81 -3.90 4.97
C LEU A 282 -14.52 -3.17 4.55
N LEU A 283 -13.35 -3.81 4.72
CA LEU A 283 -12.08 -3.23 4.26
C LEU A 283 -12.07 -3.02 2.74
N VAL A 284 -12.59 -3.97 1.96
CA VAL A 284 -12.75 -3.81 0.50
C VAL A 284 -13.60 -2.58 0.20
N VAL A 285 -14.74 -2.40 0.88
CA VAL A 285 -15.61 -1.23 0.70
C VAL A 285 -14.87 0.07 1.04
N ILE A 286 -14.12 0.11 2.14
CA ILE A 286 -13.32 1.28 2.53
C ILE A 286 -12.30 1.61 1.44
N ILE A 287 -11.54 0.62 0.96
CA ILE A 287 -10.54 0.81 -0.11
C ILE A 287 -11.21 1.30 -1.41
N VAL A 288 -12.35 0.71 -1.79
CA VAL A 288 -13.12 1.13 -2.99
C VAL A 288 -13.60 2.58 -2.85
N ILE A 289 -14.06 3.01 -1.68
CA ILE A 289 -14.46 4.40 -1.44
C ILE A 289 -13.26 5.34 -1.61
N PHE A 290 -12.12 5.04 -0.97
CA PHE A 290 -10.93 5.89 -1.06
C PHE A 290 -10.36 5.96 -2.48
N THR A 291 -10.27 4.83 -3.16
CA THR A 291 -9.83 4.79 -4.56
C THR A 291 -10.84 5.47 -5.48
N GLY A 292 -12.13 5.28 -5.24
CA GLY A 292 -13.20 5.95 -5.98
C GLY A 292 -13.13 7.48 -5.83
N ILE A 293 -12.87 7.99 -4.63
CA ILE A 293 -12.63 9.42 -4.40
C ILE A 293 -11.39 9.89 -5.16
N ALA A 294 -10.29 9.12 -5.14
CA ALA A 294 -9.08 9.44 -5.88
C ALA A 294 -9.36 9.53 -7.40
N PHE A 295 -10.11 8.57 -7.97
CA PHE A 295 -10.54 8.60 -9.37
C PHE A 295 -11.49 9.74 -9.68
N ALA A 296 -12.46 10.02 -8.82
CA ALA A 296 -13.40 11.13 -9.02
C ALA A 296 -12.71 12.50 -9.01
N THR A 297 -11.65 12.65 -8.20
CA THR A 297 -10.88 13.89 -8.10
C THR A 297 -9.79 14.00 -9.17
N SER A 298 -9.35 12.89 -9.78
CA SER A 298 -8.26 12.89 -10.78
C SER A 298 -8.51 13.84 -11.95
N LYS A 299 -9.77 13.95 -12.39
CA LYS A 299 -10.17 14.88 -13.48
C LYS A 299 -9.83 16.35 -13.25
N TYR A 300 -9.51 16.76 -12.03
CA TYR A 300 -9.21 18.15 -11.69
C TYR A 300 -7.69 18.45 -11.64
N TRP A 301 -6.84 17.42 -11.51
CA TRP A 301 -5.42 17.62 -11.28
C TRP A 301 -4.51 16.67 -12.07
N VAL A 302 -5.06 15.63 -12.70
CA VAL A 302 -4.31 14.71 -13.56
C VAL A 302 -4.41 15.19 -15.00
N PHE A 303 -3.28 15.48 -15.61
CA PHE A 303 -3.18 15.90 -16.99
C PHE A 303 -2.87 14.69 -17.88
N TYR A 304 -3.74 14.40 -18.84
CA TYR A 304 -3.52 13.41 -19.89
C TYR A 304 -3.24 14.18 -21.18
N GLU A 305 -2.14 13.86 -21.87
CA GLU A 305 -1.91 14.30 -23.23
C GLU A 305 -2.92 13.57 -24.15
N ASP A 306 -3.85 14.32 -24.77
CA ASP A 306 -4.79 13.82 -25.76
C ASP A 306 -4.10 13.61 -27.12
#